data_1c6437eaa71c475e1143b32e2afdb63c
#
_entry.id   1c6437eaa71c475e1143b32e2afdb63c
#
_cell.length_a   1.000
_cell.length_b   1.000
_cell.length_c   1.000
_cell.angle_alpha   90.00
_cell.angle_beta   90.00
_cell.angle_gamma   90.00
#
_symmetry.space_group_name_H-M   'P 1'
#
loop_
_entity.id
_entity.type
_entity.pdbx_description
1 polymer ?
#
loop_
_entity_poly.entity_id
_entity_poly.type
_entity_poly.pdbx_seq_one_letter_code
_entity_poly.pdbx_strand_id
1 'polypeptide(L)'
;MIKAFELAPEGIVTDIYPKQGNEGAFGLDMLQEHERKKDAILARDSGKYTLGGPYQLKQGGTGALLFNPVYQDNNSEQDEFWGFVILVIDWDRFIGEINLDYLSDADFC
;
A
#
# COMPACT_ATOMS: atom_id res chain seq x y z
N MET A 1 -4.81 -13.41 -0.05
CA MET A 1 -4.88 -12.19 0.77
C MET A 1 -4.20 -11.01 0.10
N ILE A 2 -2.99 -11.18 -0.37
CA ILE A 2 -2.32 -10.13 -1.14
C ILE A 2 -2.89 -10.13 -2.55
N LYS A 3 -3.45 -9.01 -2.96
CA LYS A 3 -4.08 -8.85 -4.26
C LYS A 3 -3.08 -8.45 -5.34
N ALA A 4 -2.12 -7.62 -5.00
CA ALA A 4 -1.15 -7.10 -5.96
C ALA A 4 0.07 -6.51 -5.28
N PHE A 5 1.15 -6.38 -6.06
CA PHE A 5 2.30 -5.55 -5.74
C PHE A 5 2.33 -4.41 -6.72
N GLU A 6 2.67 -3.23 -6.25
CA GLU A 6 2.76 -2.04 -7.07
C GLU A 6 4.09 -1.35 -6.87
N LEU A 7 4.64 -0.82 -7.95
CA LEU A 7 5.80 0.07 -7.88
C LEU A 7 5.33 1.47 -8.23
N ALA A 8 5.67 2.41 -7.38
CA ALA A 8 5.21 3.78 -7.52
C ALA A 8 6.37 4.77 -7.41
N PRO A 9 7.18 4.90 -8.48
CA PRO A 9 8.26 5.89 -8.50
C PRO A 9 7.67 7.28 -8.32
N GLU A 10 8.23 8.05 -7.40
CA GLU A 10 7.75 9.39 -7.04
C GLU A 10 6.30 9.40 -6.57
N GLY A 11 5.78 8.23 -6.19
CA GLY A 11 4.40 8.07 -5.73
C GLY A 11 3.39 7.71 -6.81
N ILE A 12 3.80 7.67 -8.06
CA ILE A 12 2.91 7.39 -9.20
C ILE A 12 3.05 5.93 -9.60
N VAL A 13 1.95 5.20 -9.60
CA VAL A 13 1.96 3.78 -9.93
C VAL A 13 2.27 3.57 -11.40
N THR A 14 3.41 2.95 -11.68
CA THR A 14 3.85 2.64 -13.05
C THR A 14 3.86 1.16 -13.35
N ASP A 15 3.95 0.31 -12.34
CA ASP A 15 4.00 -1.13 -12.51
C ASP A 15 3.12 -1.81 -11.48
N ILE A 16 2.40 -2.83 -11.92
CA ILE A 16 1.52 -3.63 -11.07
C ILE A 16 1.68 -5.10 -11.44
N TYR A 17 1.76 -5.95 -10.44
CA TYR A 17 1.80 -7.39 -10.62
C TYR A 17 0.80 -8.06 -9.69
N PRO A 18 -0.12 -8.88 -10.20
CA PRO A 18 -0.40 -9.10 -11.63
C PRO A 18 -1.15 -7.90 -12.23
N LYS A 19 -0.94 -7.68 -13.52
CA LYS A 19 -1.63 -6.59 -14.24
C LYS A 19 -3.12 -6.86 -14.39
N GLN A 20 -3.44 -8.09 -14.72
CA GLN A 20 -4.82 -8.46 -15.00
C GLN A 20 -5.69 -8.27 -13.77
N GLY A 21 -6.75 -7.50 -13.92
CA GLY A 21 -7.66 -7.20 -12.84
C GLY A 21 -7.25 -6.01 -11.96
N ASN A 22 -6.08 -5.44 -12.21
CA ASN A 22 -5.55 -4.33 -11.40
C ASN A 22 -5.24 -3.07 -12.22
N GLU A 23 -5.67 -3.05 -13.47
CA GLU A 23 -5.34 -1.97 -14.41
C GLU A 23 -5.80 -0.60 -13.96
N GLY A 24 -6.88 -0.54 -13.17
CA GLY A 24 -7.41 0.74 -12.71
C GLY A 24 -6.49 1.53 -11.80
N ALA A 25 -5.46 0.90 -11.25
CA ALA A 25 -4.52 1.59 -10.36
C ALA A 25 -3.35 2.23 -11.12
N PHE A 26 -3.16 1.94 -12.41
CA PHE A 26 -2.08 2.56 -13.18
C PHE A 26 -2.22 4.07 -13.24
N GLY A 27 -1.11 4.76 -13.02
CA GLY A 27 -1.07 6.22 -13.08
C GLY A 27 -1.61 6.91 -11.84
N LEU A 28 -2.04 6.17 -10.83
CA LEU A 28 -2.53 6.76 -9.59
C LEU A 28 -1.39 7.39 -8.82
N ASP A 29 -1.52 8.68 -8.51
CA ASP A 29 -0.52 9.41 -7.74
C ASP A 29 -0.88 9.32 -6.25
N MET A 30 -0.17 8.47 -5.53
CA MET A 30 -0.45 8.20 -4.12
C MET A 30 -0.22 9.42 -3.23
N LEU A 31 0.66 10.32 -3.64
CA LEU A 31 0.97 11.52 -2.86
C LEU A 31 -0.02 12.65 -3.08
N GLN A 32 -0.91 12.50 -4.08
CA GLN A 32 -1.92 13.52 -4.42
C GLN A 32 -3.33 13.01 -4.28
N GLU A 33 -3.52 11.70 -4.28
CA GLU A 33 -4.85 11.11 -4.23
C GLU A 33 -5.53 11.42 -2.89
N HIS A 34 -6.77 11.88 -2.95
CA HIS A 34 -7.48 12.45 -1.80
C HIS A 34 -7.52 11.53 -0.58
N GLU A 35 -7.81 10.26 -0.78
CA GLU A 35 -7.96 9.32 0.34
C GLU A 35 -6.64 8.75 0.83
N ARG A 36 -5.66 8.59 -0.07
CA ARG A 36 -4.42 7.87 0.20
C ARG A 36 -3.25 8.75 0.57
N LYS A 37 -3.33 10.03 0.23
CA LYS A 37 -2.16 10.92 0.38
C LYS A 37 -1.67 11.04 1.81
N LYS A 38 -2.56 11.00 2.78
CA LYS A 38 -2.20 11.12 4.20
C LYS A 38 -1.25 9.99 4.61
N ASP A 39 -1.62 8.76 4.27
CA ASP A 39 -0.83 7.59 4.64
C ASP A 39 0.45 7.50 3.82
N ALA A 40 0.38 7.85 2.53
CA ALA A 40 1.56 7.85 1.67
C ALA A 40 2.58 8.91 2.13
N ILE A 41 2.14 10.10 2.48
CA ILE A 41 3.02 11.15 2.97
C ILE A 41 3.64 10.73 4.31
N LEU A 42 2.86 10.12 5.19
CA LEU A 42 3.37 9.62 6.46
C LEU A 42 4.46 8.57 6.24
N ALA A 43 4.26 7.65 5.31
CA ALA A 43 5.27 6.64 4.99
C ALA A 43 6.54 7.29 4.45
N ARG A 44 6.41 8.22 3.50
CA ARG A 44 7.55 8.92 2.92
C ARG A 44 8.34 9.69 3.97
N ASP A 45 7.66 10.42 4.84
CA ASP A 45 8.32 11.31 5.79
C ASP A 45 8.88 10.56 7.00
N SER A 46 8.24 9.48 7.41
CA SER A 46 8.73 8.67 8.54
C SER A 46 9.81 7.67 8.14
N GLY A 47 9.86 7.29 6.87
CA GLY A 47 10.76 6.24 6.39
C GLY A 47 10.34 4.84 6.83
N LYS A 48 9.12 4.67 7.31
CA LYS A 48 8.63 3.41 7.86
C LYS A 48 7.44 2.89 7.06
N TYR A 49 7.25 1.59 7.09
CA TYR A 49 6.06 0.97 6.54
C TYR A 49 4.82 1.60 7.15
N THR A 50 3.86 1.92 6.31
CA THR A 50 2.61 2.51 6.77
C THR A 50 1.45 1.77 6.16
N LEU A 51 0.60 1.21 6.99
CA LEU A 51 -0.61 0.54 6.53
C LEU A 51 -1.75 1.56 6.52
N GLY A 52 -2.33 1.75 5.36
CA GLY A 52 -3.45 2.68 5.18
C GLY A 52 -4.69 1.96 4.71
N GLY A 53 -5.82 2.57 4.95
CA GLY A 53 -7.11 2.05 4.54
C GLY A 53 -7.92 1.50 5.69
N PRO A 54 -8.99 0.71 5.38
CA PRO A 54 -9.32 0.23 4.03
C PRO A 54 -9.82 1.32 3.11
N TYR A 55 -9.52 1.17 1.81
CA TYR A 55 -9.95 2.08 0.77
C TYR A 55 -10.81 1.36 -0.26
N GLN A 56 -11.62 2.13 -0.96
CA GLN A 56 -12.22 1.67 -2.20
C GLN A 56 -11.12 1.62 -3.25
N LEU A 57 -10.77 0.44 -3.71
CA LEU A 57 -9.67 0.29 -4.67
C LEU A 57 -10.09 0.73 -6.07
N LYS A 58 -9.15 1.37 -6.78
CA LYS A 58 -9.40 1.79 -8.17
C LYS A 58 -9.56 0.61 -9.12
N GLN A 59 -8.93 -0.50 -8.80
CA GLN A 59 -9.05 -1.75 -9.55
C GLN A 59 -10.27 -2.58 -9.11
N GLY A 60 -11.04 -2.13 -8.13
CA GLY A 60 -12.24 -2.79 -7.64
C GLY A 60 -12.06 -3.42 -6.28
N GLY A 61 -13.15 -3.47 -5.52
CA GLY A 61 -13.18 -4.04 -4.18
C GLY A 61 -12.61 -3.12 -3.13
N THR A 62 -12.54 -3.63 -1.91
CA THR A 62 -11.99 -2.90 -0.76
C THR A 62 -10.64 -3.48 -0.39
N GLY A 63 -9.68 -2.65 -0.15
CA GLY A 63 -8.34 -3.10 0.21
C GLY A 63 -7.60 -2.14 1.11
N ALA A 64 -6.61 -2.69 1.80
CA ALA A 64 -5.63 -1.90 2.53
C ALA A 64 -4.35 -1.82 1.69
N LEU A 65 -3.61 -0.76 1.86
CA LEU A 65 -2.34 -0.56 1.17
C LEU A 65 -1.22 -0.46 2.20
N LEU A 66 -0.21 -1.31 2.04
CA LEU A 66 1.00 -1.21 2.84
C LEU A 66 2.02 -0.44 2.01
N PHE A 67 2.26 0.80 2.41
CA PHE A 67 3.23 1.68 1.75
C PHE A 67 4.61 1.42 2.32
N ASN A 68 5.51 0.93 1.49
CA ASN A 68 6.91 0.75 1.86
C ASN A 68 7.73 1.81 1.13
N PRO A 69 8.21 2.85 1.83
CA PRO A 69 8.98 3.90 1.17
C PRO A 69 10.38 3.39 0.82
N VAL A 70 10.84 3.76 -0.36
CA VAL A 70 12.16 3.37 -0.86
C VAL A 70 12.96 4.62 -1.14
N TYR A 71 14.21 4.61 -0.69
CA TYR A 71 15.13 5.73 -0.86
C TYR A 71 16.33 5.27 -1.68
N GLN A 72 16.84 6.17 -2.50
CA GLN A 72 18.05 5.92 -3.28
C GLN A 72 19.23 6.60 -2.60
N ASP A 73 20.34 5.86 -2.54
CA ASP A 73 21.61 6.44 -2.13
C ASP A 73 22.22 7.13 -3.35
N ASN A 74 22.31 8.45 -3.30
CA ASN A 74 22.84 9.24 -4.41
C ASN A 74 24.20 9.83 -4.10
N ASN A 75 24.96 9.22 -3.17
CA ASN A 75 26.28 9.67 -2.74
C ASN A 75 26.29 11.06 -2.07
N SER A 76 25.14 11.53 -1.64
CA SER A 76 25.03 12.74 -0.83
C SER A 76 24.77 12.34 0.61
N GLU A 77 24.76 13.30 1.51
CA GLU A 77 24.52 13.05 2.93
C GLU A 77 23.11 12.59 3.22
N GLN A 78 22.19 12.78 2.28
CA GLN A 78 20.79 12.39 2.44
C GLN A 78 20.35 11.51 1.29
N ASP A 79 19.68 10.41 1.63
CA ASP A 79 19.07 9.56 0.65
C ASP A 79 17.89 10.28 0.01
N GLU A 80 17.70 10.05 -1.27
CA GLU A 80 16.62 10.66 -2.03
C GLU A 80 15.44 9.70 -2.12
N PHE A 81 14.25 10.19 -1.86
CA PHE A 81 13.04 9.39 -1.96
C PHE A 81 12.82 8.94 -3.40
N TRP A 82 12.81 7.64 -3.63
CA TRP A 82 12.56 7.07 -4.95
C TRP A 82 11.07 6.88 -5.20
N GLY A 83 10.34 6.40 -4.22
CA GLY A 83 8.94 6.06 -4.37
C GLY A 83 8.52 5.00 -3.38
N PHE A 84 7.47 4.26 -3.72
CA PHE A 84 6.95 3.21 -2.87
C PHE A 84 6.98 1.85 -3.56
N VAL A 85 7.16 0.82 -2.78
CA VAL A 85 6.72 -0.53 -3.08
C VAL A 85 5.44 -0.73 -2.27
N ILE A 86 4.34 -1.06 -2.93
CA ILE A 86 3.04 -1.11 -2.26
C ILE A 86 2.50 -2.54 -2.34
N LEU A 87 2.06 -3.05 -1.20
CA LEU A 87 1.31 -4.30 -1.15
C LEU A 87 -0.17 -3.95 -1.07
N VAL A 88 -0.94 -4.49 -1.99
CA VAL A 88 -2.40 -4.33 -1.99
C VAL A 88 -2.99 -5.56 -1.32
N ILE A 89 -3.69 -5.35 -0.22
CA ILE A 89 -4.25 -6.41 0.61
C ILE A 89 -5.77 -6.44 0.41
N ASP A 90 -6.30 -7.62 0.08
CA ASP A 90 -7.74 -7.81 0.00
C ASP A 90 -8.32 -7.73 1.40
N TRP A 91 -9.05 -6.66 1.69
CA TRP A 91 -9.51 -6.36 3.04
C TRP A 91 -10.53 -7.37 3.54
N ASP A 92 -11.49 -7.74 2.71
CA ASP A 92 -12.55 -8.66 3.11
C ASP A 92 -11.97 -10.02 3.47
N ARG A 93 -11.04 -10.48 2.68
CA ARG A 93 -10.37 -11.74 2.91
C ARG A 93 -9.49 -11.71 4.14
N PHE A 94 -8.78 -10.62 4.32
CA PHE A 94 -7.92 -10.40 5.48
C PHE A 94 -8.74 -10.44 6.78
N ILE A 95 -9.86 -9.72 6.83
CA ILE A 95 -10.73 -9.67 8.00
C ILE A 95 -11.37 -11.03 8.25
N GLY A 96 -11.80 -11.72 7.18
CA GLY A 96 -12.40 -13.06 7.31
C GLY A 96 -11.44 -14.05 7.94
N GLU A 97 -10.20 -14.05 7.52
CA GLU A 97 -9.18 -14.94 8.08
C GLU A 97 -8.84 -14.61 9.52
N ILE A 98 -8.73 -13.34 9.84
CA ILE A 98 -8.48 -12.90 11.21
C ILE A 98 -9.63 -13.29 12.13
N ASN A 99 -10.87 -13.10 11.69
CA ASN A 99 -12.03 -13.43 12.51
C ASN A 99 -12.10 -14.91 12.84
N LEU A 100 -11.73 -15.76 11.89
CA LEU A 100 -11.81 -17.21 12.11
C LEU A 100 -10.73 -17.70 13.06
N ASP A 101 -9.52 -17.19 12.94
CA ASP A 101 -8.39 -17.76 13.64
C ASP A 101 -7.92 -16.90 14.80
N TYR A 102 -8.14 -15.61 14.73
CA TYR A 102 -7.54 -14.65 15.63
C TYR A 102 -8.47 -14.17 16.72
N LEU A 103 -9.72 -13.88 16.38
CA LEU A 103 -10.67 -13.40 17.37
C LEU A 103 -11.08 -14.50 18.34
N SER A 104 -11.09 -15.74 17.87
CA SER A 104 -11.36 -16.85 18.76
C SER A 104 -10.29 -17.02 19.82
N ASP A 105 -9.05 -16.73 19.49
CA ASP A 105 -7.94 -16.77 20.45
C ASP A 105 -7.86 -15.51 21.29
N ALA A 106 -8.17 -14.36 20.72
CA ALA A 106 -8.12 -13.09 21.42
C ALA A 106 -9.19 -12.96 22.49
N ASP A 107 -10.29 -13.63 22.34
CA ASP A 107 -11.37 -13.63 23.33
C ASP A 107 -10.98 -14.25 24.65
N PHE A 108 -9.91 -14.96 24.68
CA PHE A 108 -9.44 -15.64 25.87
C PHE A 108 -8.48 -14.81 26.71
N CYS A 109 -8.15 -13.66 26.24
CA CYS A 109 -7.21 -12.77 26.93
C CYS A 109 -7.89 -11.86 27.90
#